data_835b20f3fda8b0093b593263f33e6c24
#
_entry.id   835b20f3fda8b0093b593263f33e6c24
#
_cell.length_a   1.000
_cell.length_b   1.000
_cell.length_c   1.000
_cell.angle_alpha   90.00
_cell.angle_beta   90.00
_cell.angle_gamma   90.00
#
_symmetry.space_group_name_H-M   'P 1'
#
loop_
_entity.id
_entity.type
_entity.pdbx_description
1 polymer ?
#
loop_
_entity_poly.entity_id
_entity_poly.type
_entity_poly.pdbx_seq_one_letter_code
_entity_poly.pdbx_strand_id
1 'polypeptide(L)'
;VKSLVKAIELGHADYACYWTLELLCSGLVHTIWNTFFLGAALHVNRGAPNVFPFLAAAFETYMPIESKYTMDDILTIRNNPDVRRMVCRAAATIASCRKFKLPSLPTIKPAHDFQPVTIQENLRAPSAIFGKDVLRPKDPYSISVAVNEFCYSLKADVRDVTRALYWVSWMLAIAKETKKATKEGFSCDMRPNDYVSDAHSTDLVWLLWECVFKHAAQARPFIDTLFKMYCLRWSPSNRTERKPLLVCAIALVCDAPTLDTTPVHGQTLQVEGLLNQVPQWLDAIQRTRQTFSSQ
;
A
#
# COMPACT_ATOMS: atom_id res chain seq x y z
N VAL A 1 -5.48 -14.88 6.71
CA VAL A 1 -5.11 -13.76 5.81
C VAL A 1 -5.74 -13.94 4.43
N LYS A 2 -5.44 -15.01 3.70
CA LYS A 2 -5.95 -15.24 2.33
C LYS A 2 -7.47 -15.12 2.23
N SER A 3 -8.21 -15.69 3.19
CA SER A 3 -9.67 -15.65 3.23
C SER A 3 -10.20 -14.22 3.45
N LEU A 4 -9.53 -13.42 4.30
CA LEU A 4 -9.86 -12.02 4.50
C LEU A 4 -9.64 -11.20 3.22
N VAL A 5 -8.48 -11.36 2.56
CA VAL A 5 -8.21 -10.69 1.28
C VAL A 5 -9.26 -11.06 0.24
N LYS A 6 -9.64 -12.35 0.15
CA LYS A 6 -10.67 -12.81 -0.79
C LYS A 6 -12.05 -12.24 -0.49
N ALA A 7 -12.42 -12.14 0.80
CA ALA A 7 -13.67 -11.51 1.21
C ALA A 7 -13.70 -10.01 0.83
N ILE A 8 -12.60 -9.29 1.02
CA ILE A 8 -12.45 -7.89 0.59
C ILE A 8 -12.57 -7.78 -0.94
N GLU A 9 -11.86 -8.62 -1.69
CA GLU A 9 -11.89 -8.64 -3.15
C GLU A 9 -13.30 -8.84 -3.69
N LEU A 10 -14.05 -9.80 -3.12
CA LEU A 10 -15.40 -10.15 -3.56
C LEU A 10 -16.51 -9.25 -3.01
N GLY A 11 -16.18 -8.35 -2.08
CA GLY A 11 -17.16 -7.46 -1.45
C GLY A 11 -18.05 -8.14 -0.40
N HIS A 12 -17.62 -9.28 0.17
CA HIS A 12 -18.35 -10.03 1.19
C HIS A 12 -18.02 -9.48 2.57
N ALA A 13 -18.78 -8.47 3.01
CA ALA A 13 -18.51 -7.71 4.22
C ALA A 13 -18.68 -8.55 5.50
N ASP A 14 -19.61 -9.47 5.53
CA ASP A 14 -19.83 -10.44 6.62
C ASP A 14 -18.64 -11.38 6.79
N TYR A 15 -18.18 -12.01 5.70
CA TYR A 15 -16.97 -12.83 5.73
C TYR A 15 -15.71 -12.04 6.06
N ALA A 16 -15.62 -10.80 5.60
CA ALA A 16 -14.48 -9.93 5.96
C ALA A 16 -14.44 -9.68 7.47
N CYS A 17 -15.59 -9.41 8.11
CA CYS A 17 -15.70 -9.28 9.57
C CYS A 17 -15.32 -10.59 10.28
N TYR A 18 -15.88 -11.71 9.85
CA TYR A 18 -15.60 -13.03 10.45
C TYR A 18 -14.11 -13.37 10.42
N TRP A 19 -13.45 -13.27 9.26
CA TRP A 19 -12.02 -13.57 9.14
C TRP A 19 -11.14 -12.57 9.87
N THR A 20 -11.58 -11.32 10.02
CA THR A 20 -10.90 -10.32 10.84
C THR A 20 -10.92 -10.70 12.31
N LEU A 21 -12.07 -11.15 12.83
CA LEU A 21 -12.20 -11.64 14.21
C LEU A 21 -11.37 -12.90 14.44
N GLU A 22 -11.31 -13.82 13.47
CA GLU A 22 -10.44 -14.99 13.55
C GLU A 22 -8.96 -14.61 13.71
N LEU A 23 -8.49 -13.65 12.93
CA LEU A 23 -7.12 -13.12 13.05
C LEU A 23 -6.90 -12.41 14.39
N LEU A 24 -7.89 -11.62 14.84
CA LEU A 24 -7.82 -10.92 16.13
C LEU A 24 -7.76 -11.92 17.29
N CYS A 25 -8.62 -12.95 17.29
CA CYS A 25 -8.59 -14.03 18.28
C CYS A 25 -7.28 -14.82 18.27
N SER A 26 -6.55 -14.81 17.16
CA SER A 26 -5.21 -15.39 17.02
C SER A 26 -4.08 -14.43 17.44
N GLY A 27 -4.39 -13.22 17.90
CA GLY A 27 -3.42 -12.21 18.31
C GLY A 27 -2.71 -11.53 17.15
N LEU A 28 -3.22 -11.64 15.92
CA LEU A 28 -2.57 -11.16 14.69
C LEU A 28 -3.04 -9.75 14.28
N VAL A 29 -3.11 -8.80 15.24
CA VAL A 29 -3.67 -7.46 15.02
C VAL A 29 -2.88 -6.67 13.97
N HIS A 30 -1.55 -6.73 14.01
CA HIS A 30 -0.72 -6.07 12.99
C HIS A 30 -0.94 -6.64 11.58
N THR A 31 -1.15 -7.95 11.50
CA THR A 31 -1.47 -8.61 10.23
C THR A 31 -2.83 -8.14 9.71
N ILE A 32 -3.80 -7.87 10.58
CA ILE A 32 -5.10 -7.31 10.20
C ILE A 32 -4.91 -5.95 9.54
N TRP A 33 -4.24 -5.01 10.18
CA TRP A 33 -4.03 -3.66 9.65
C TRP A 33 -3.24 -3.67 8.34
N ASN A 34 -2.16 -4.44 8.28
CA ASN A 34 -1.40 -4.62 7.04
C ASN A 34 -2.28 -5.19 5.91
N THR A 35 -3.13 -6.17 6.22
CA THR A 35 -4.07 -6.75 5.24
C THR A 35 -5.11 -5.73 4.78
N PHE A 36 -5.58 -4.85 5.67
CA PHE A 36 -6.51 -3.78 5.29
C PHE A 36 -5.86 -2.78 4.34
N PHE A 37 -4.64 -2.30 4.63
CA PHE A 37 -3.93 -1.35 3.78
C PHE A 37 -3.63 -1.95 2.40
N LEU A 38 -3.10 -3.17 2.36
CA LEU A 38 -2.81 -3.85 1.10
C LEU A 38 -4.09 -4.24 0.35
N GLY A 39 -5.12 -4.72 1.04
CA GLY A 39 -6.41 -5.07 0.46
C GLY A 39 -7.11 -3.86 -0.17
N ALA A 40 -7.09 -2.71 0.52
CA ALA A 40 -7.60 -1.46 -0.03
C ALA A 40 -6.84 -1.02 -1.29
N ALA A 41 -5.50 -1.09 -1.27
CA ALA A 41 -4.68 -0.75 -2.44
C ALA A 41 -4.91 -1.71 -3.61
N LEU A 42 -5.01 -3.02 -3.36
CA LEU A 42 -5.16 -4.03 -4.41
C LEU A 42 -6.55 -4.05 -5.06
N HIS A 43 -7.60 -3.81 -4.27
CA HIS A 43 -8.98 -4.11 -4.69
C HIS A 43 -9.94 -2.93 -4.66
N VAL A 44 -9.62 -1.83 -3.97
CA VAL A 44 -10.47 -0.63 -3.89
C VAL A 44 -9.85 0.53 -4.66
N ASN A 45 -8.66 0.96 -4.26
CA ASN A 45 -7.85 2.05 -4.84
C ASN A 45 -8.71 3.23 -5.39
N ARG A 46 -8.69 3.52 -6.70
CA ARG A 46 -9.44 4.61 -7.32
C ARG A 46 -10.97 4.45 -7.28
N GLY A 47 -11.49 3.26 -6.96
CA GLY A 47 -12.92 3.00 -6.83
C GLY A 47 -13.57 3.72 -5.65
N ALA A 48 -12.80 3.96 -4.57
CA ALA A 48 -13.18 4.73 -3.39
C ALA A 48 -11.92 5.22 -2.66
N PRO A 49 -11.18 6.22 -3.18
CA PRO A 49 -9.87 6.61 -2.65
C PRO A 49 -9.94 7.13 -1.21
N ASN A 50 -11.08 7.65 -0.77
CA ASN A 50 -11.31 8.05 0.63
C ASN A 50 -11.26 6.88 1.63
N VAL A 51 -11.16 5.62 1.18
CA VAL A 51 -10.88 4.47 2.05
C VAL A 51 -9.52 4.62 2.75
N PHE A 52 -8.54 5.26 2.13
CA PHE A 52 -7.21 5.44 2.73
C PHE A 52 -7.24 6.41 3.92
N PRO A 53 -7.75 7.64 3.82
CA PRO A 53 -7.94 8.50 4.99
C PRO A 53 -8.81 7.85 6.07
N PHE A 54 -9.87 7.15 5.70
CA PHE A 54 -10.70 6.41 6.65
C PHE A 54 -9.90 5.36 7.43
N LEU A 55 -9.09 4.54 6.75
CA LEU A 55 -8.25 3.53 7.38
C LEU A 55 -7.15 4.14 8.24
N ALA A 56 -6.55 5.25 7.82
CA ALA A 56 -5.56 5.97 8.60
C ALA A 56 -6.16 6.48 9.91
N ALA A 57 -7.32 7.12 9.87
CA ALA A 57 -8.02 7.61 11.07
C ALA A 57 -8.40 6.45 12.01
N ALA A 58 -8.86 5.33 11.48
CA ALA A 58 -9.15 4.15 12.28
C ALA A 58 -7.89 3.57 12.94
N PHE A 59 -6.78 3.51 12.21
CA PHE A 59 -5.49 3.06 12.73
C PHE A 59 -4.92 4.04 13.78
N GLU A 60 -5.01 5.34 13.56
CA GLU A 60 -4.60 6.37 14.53
C GLU A 60 -5.43 6.30 15.82
N THR A 61 -6.70 5.88 15.74
CA THR A 61 -7.55 5.62 16.93
C THR A 61 -7.14 4.33 17.64
N TYR A 62 -6.64 3.33 16.91
CA TYR A 62 -6.16 2.06 17.47
C TYR A 62 -4.83 2.20 18.21
N MET A 63 -3.87 2.98 17.66
CA MET A 63 -2.51 3.10 18.18
C MET A 63 -2.43 3.44 19.69
N PRO A 64 -3.21 4.40 20.23
CA PRO A 64 -3.21 4.70 21.66
C PRO A 64 -3.73 3.55 22.52
N ILE A 65 -4.59 2.68 21.97
CA ILE A 65 -5.07 1.48 22.69
C ILE A 65 -3.92 0.47 22.76
N GLU A 66 -3.25 0.21 21.64
CA GLU A 66 -2.10 -0.70 21.57
C GLU A 66 -0.96 -0.26 22.50
N SER A 67 -0.62 1.03 22.50
CA SER A 67 0.51 1.57 23.28
C SER A 67 0.36 1.45 24.80
N LYS A 68 -0.85 1.18 25.29
CA LYS A 68 -1.11 0.96 26.73
C LYS A 68 -0.77 -0.45 27.19
N TYR A 69 -0.52 -1.38 26.27
CA TYR A 69 -0.33 -2.78 26.54
C TYR A 69 1.05 -3.25 26.11
N THR A 70 1.64 -4.15 26.89
CA THR A 70 2.88 -4.84 26.54
C THR A 70 2.60 -6.04 25.63
N MET A 71 3.65 -6.66 25.11
CA MET A 71 3.53 -7.89 24.29
C MET A 71 2.82 -9.02 25.04
N ASP A 72 2.87 -9.03 26.38
CA ASP A 72 2.22 -10.03 27.22
C ASP A 72 0.70 -9.81 27.36
N ASP A 73 0.22 -8.59 27.02
CA ASP A 73 -1.19 -8.21 27.17
C ASP A 73 -2.03 -8.44 25.90
N ILE A 74 -1.56 -9.27 24.99
CA ILE A 74 -2.24 -9.56 23.71
C ILE A 74 -3.69 -10.05 23.93
N LEU A 75 -3.95 -10.72 25.05
CA LEU A 75 -5.29 -11.17 25.45
C LEU A 75 -6.23 -10.00 25.72
N THR A 76 -5.71 -8.94 26.33
CA THR A 76 -6.48 -7.74 26.65
C THR A 76 -6.89 -7.00 25.39
N ILE A 77 -5.97 -6.84 24.43
CA ILE A 77 -6.26 -6.19 23.14
C ILE A 77 -7.32 -6.98 22.37
N ARG A 78 -7.16 -8.30 22.22
CA ARG A 78 -8.12 -9.14 21.47
C ARG A 78 -9.48 -9.23 22.12
N ASN A 79 -9.58 -9.06 23.45
CA ASN A 79 -10.82 -9.09 24.21
C ASN A 79 -11.45 -7.70 24.35
N ASN A 80 -10.77 -6.64 23.93
CA ASN A 80 -11.30 -5.29 23.99
C ASN A 80 -12.47 -5.12 22.99
N PRO A 81 -13.69 -4.78 23.47
CA PRO A 81 -14.87 -4.66 22.62
C PRO A 81 -14.75 -3.53 21.60
N ASP A 82 -14.05 -2.43 21.95
CA ASP A 82 -13.86 -1.31 21.03
C ASP A 82 -12.92 -1.68 19.89
N VAL A 83 -11.84 -2.43 20.17
CA VAL A 83 -10.94 -2.97 19.13
C VAL A 83 -11.70 -3.92 18.20
N ARG A 84 -12.51 -4.83 18.75
CA ARG A 84 -13.34 -5.77 17.97
C ARG A 84 -14.28 -5.02 17.02
N ARG A 85 -15.00 -4.04 17.53
CA ARG A 85 -15.90 -3.21 16.70
C ARG A 85 -15.14 -2.41 15.65
N MET A 86 -14.00 -1.81 16.01
CA MET A 86 -13.17 -1.00 15.12
C MET A 86 -12.65 -1.80 13.94
N VAL A 87 -12.04 -2.97 14.17
CA VAL A 87 -11.49 -3.79 13.08
C VAL A 87 -12.59 -4.41 12.21
N CYS A 88 -13.75 -4.78 12.80
CA CYS A 88 -14.90 -5.23 12.01
C CYS A 88 -15.49 -4.11 11.17
N ARG A 89 -15.61 -2.89 11.72
CA ARG A 89 -16.05 -1.71 10.95
C ARG A 89 -15.12 -1.44 9.77
N ALA A 90 -13.82 -1.48 10.00
CA ALA A 90 -12.83 -1.30 8.93
C ALA A 90 -12.97 -2.40 7.85
N ALA A 91 -13.06 -3.66 8.25
CA ALA A 91 -13.23 -4.79 7.33
C ALA A 91 -14.50 -4.68 6.49
N ALA A 92 -15.64 -4.42 7.14
CA ALA A 92 -16.93 -4.25 6.46
C ALA A 92 -16.91 -3.08 5.48
N THR A 93 -16.33 -1.94 5.89
CA THR A 93 -16.24 -0.75 5.07
C THR A 93 -15.38 -0.99 3.84
N ILE A 94 -14.19 -1.56 3.96
CA ILE A 94 -13.32 -1.90 2.82
C ILE A 94 -14.02 -2.88 1.88
N ALA A 95 -14.67 -3.90 2.43
CA ALA A 95 -15.38 -4.88 1.64
C ALA A 95 -16.59 -4.28 0.90
N SER A 96 -17.27 -3.28 1.46
CA SER A 96 -18.41 -2.58 0.84
C SER A 96 -18.01 -1.51 -0.17
N CYS A 97 -16.76 -1.06 -0.19
CA CYS A 97 -16.29 -0.07 -1.15
C CYS A 97 -16.34 -0.61 -2.60
N ARG A 98 -16.54 0.31 -3.55
CA ARG A 98 -16.46 0.00 -4.98
C ARG A 98 -15.09 -0.61 -5.32
N LYS A 99 -15.10 -1.74 -6.02
CA LYS A 99 -13.86 -2.46 -6.38
C LYS A 99 -13.26 -1.93 -7.66
N PHE A 100 -11.95 -1.81 -7.63
CA PHE A 100 -11.14 -1.52 -8.80
C PHE A 100 -9.82 -2.30 -8.72
N LYS A 101 -9.52 -3.10 -9.74
CA LYS A 101 -8.30 -3.89 -9.76
C LYS A 101 -7.07 -2.99 -9.93
N LEU A 102 -6.09 -3.14 -9.05
CA LEU A 102 -4.82 -2.43 -9.16
C LEU A 102 -4.07 -2.86 -10.43
N PRO A 103 -3.51 -1.91 -11.21
CA PRO A 103 -2.60 -2.26 -12.30
C PRO A 103 -1.40 -3.05 -11.79
N SER A 104 -0.94 -4.03 -12.54
CA SER A 104 0.26 -4.80 -12.20
C SER A 104 1.53 -4.13 -12.72
N LEU A 105 2.63 -4.26 -11.99
CA LEU A 105 3.96 -3.92 -12.50
C LEU A 105 4.33 -4.86 -13.65
N PRO A 106 4.74 -4.34 -14.81
CA PRO A 106 5.18 -5.18 -15.92
C PRO A 106 6.48 -5.91 -15.56
N THR A 107 6.65 -7.10 -16.14
CA THR A 107 7.89 -7.85 -16.00
C THR A 107 8.95 -7.29 -16.92
N ILE A 108 10.08 -6.88 -16.38
CA ILE A 108 11.26 -6.43 -17.13
C ILE A 108 12.17 -7.62 -17.42
N LYS A 109 12.56 -7.76 -18.66
CA LYS A 109 13.51 -8.76 -19.16
C LYS A 109 14.88 -8.09 -19.36
N PRO A 110 15.86 -8.20 -18.47
CA PRO A 110 17.11 -7.45 -18.52
C PRO A 110 17.86 -7.59 -19.85
N ALA A 111 17.88 -8.79 -20.42
CA ALA A 111 18.54 -9.05 -21.70
C ALA A 111 17.94 -8.25 -22.90
N HIS A 112 16.70 -7.83 -22.80
CA HIS A 112 15.98 -7.07 -23.82
C HIS A 112 15.78 -5.61 -23.40
N ASP A 113 15.15 -5.39 -22.23
CA ASP A 113 14.69 -4.05 -21.81
C ASP A 113 15.84 -3.10 -21.42
N PHE A 114 17.06 -3.63 -21.19
CA PHE A 114 18.24 -2.80 -20.93
C PHE A 114 19.05 -2.50 -22.18
N GLN A 115 18.63 -2.99 -23.35
CA GLN A 115 19.32 -2.66 -24.61
C GLN A 115 19.07 -1.20 -24.98
N PRO A 116 20.08 -0.46 -25.47
CA PRO A 116 19.94 0.94 -25.87
C PRO A 116 18.79 1.18 -26.86
N VAL A 117 18.60 0.27 -27.81
CA VAL A 117 17.52 0.36 -28.81
C VAL A 117 16.17 0.29 -28.13
N THR A 118 15.96 -0.68 -27.23
CA THR A 118 14.69 -0.85 -26.52
C THR A 118 14.39 0.34 -25.60
N ILE A 119 15.42 0.88 -24.92
CA ILE A 119 15.28 2.10 -24.13
C ILE A 119 14.83 3.24 -25.03
N GLN A 120 15.50 3.48 -26.17
CA GLN A 120 15.19 4.54 -27.09
C GLN A 120 13.77 4.44 -27.65
N GLU A 121 13.29 3.25 -27.99
CA GLU A 121 11.92 3.00 -28.45
C GLU A 121 10.86 3.33 -27.39
N ASN A 122 11.22 3.26 -26.11
CA ASN A 122 10.33 3.55 -24.99
C ASN A 122 10.36 5.01 -24.52
N LEU A 123 11.28 5.85 -25.03
CA LEU A 123 11.32 7.26 -24.67
C LEU A 123 10.11 8.00 -25.24
N ARG A 124 9.53 8.89 -24.41
CA ARG A 124 8.41 9.76 -24.78
C ARG A 124 8.57 11.18 -24.29
N ALA A 125 9.39 11.40 -23.27
CA ALA A 125 9.69 12.72 -22.79
C ALA A 125 10.40 13.54 -23.88
N PRO A 126 9.92 14.74 -24.22
CA PRO A 126 10.52 15.56 -25.29
C PRO A 126 11.88 16.14 -24.90
N SER A 127 12.25 16.04 -23.62
CA SER A 127 13.54 16.52 -23.10
C SER A 127 13.90 15.84 -21.78
N ALA A 128 15.13 16.06 -21.30
CA ALA A 128 15.64 15.47 -20.06
C ALA A 128 15.43 16.37 -18.81
N ILE A 129 14.41 17.24 -18.82
CA ILE A 129 14.21 18.23 -17.73
C ILE A 129 13.25 17.76 -16.64
N PHE A 130 12.43 16.72 -16.90
CA PHE A 130 11.32 16.34 -16.03
C PHE A 130 11.77 15.70 -14.72
N GLY A 131 12.91 14.98 -14.73
CA GLY A 131 13.51 14.40 -13.54
C GLY A 131 14.50 15.30 -12.80
N LYS A 132 14.84 16.48 -13.38
CA LYS A 132 15.95 17.32 -12.90
C LYS A 132 15.79 17.77 -11.44
N ASP A 133 14.56 18.08 -11.02
CA ASP A 133 14.30 18.60 -9.66
C ASP A 133 14.23 17.48 -8.59
N VAL A 134 14.21 16.21 -9.00
CA VAL A 134 14.18 15.05 -8.11
C VAL A 134 15.54 14.38 -8.02
N LEU A 135 16.27 14.35 -9.12
CA LEU A 135 17.61 13.77 -9.16
C LEU A 135 18.61 14.60 -8.34
N ARG A 136 19.39 13.92 -7.52
CA ARG A 136 20.42 14.47 -6.64
C ARG A 136 21.81 14.00 -7.07
N PRO A 137 22.90 14.70 -6.65
CA PRO A 137 24.25 14.40 -7.13
C PRO A 137 24.74 12.98 -6.91
N LYS A 138 24.27 12.28 -5.85
CA LYS A 138 24.68 10.90 -5.54
C LYS A 138 23.70 9.84 -6.09
N ASP A 139 22.64 10.26 -6.81
CA ASP A 139 21.79 9.29 -7.49
C ASP A 139 22.55 8.62 -8.65
N PRO A 140 22.41 7.30 -8.84
CA PRO A 140 23.10 6.61 -9.92
C PRO A 140 22.72 7.16 -11.30
N TYR A 141 23.68 7.54 -12.10
CA TYR A 141 23.43 8.05 -13.45
C TYR A 141 22.65 7.04 -14.32
N SER A 142 22.83 5.75 -14.08
CA SER A 142 22.15 4.68 -14.82
C SER A 142 20.63 4.73 -14.77
N ILE A 143 20.03 5.43 -13.80
CA ILE A 143 18.56 5.56 -13.69
C ILE A 143 18.05 6.94 -14.14
N SER A 144 18.92 7.87 -14.52
CA SER A 144 18.51 9.25 -14.83
C SER A 144 17.46 9.35 -15.93
N VAL A 145 17.61 8.56 -17.00
CA VAL A 145 16.64 8.49 -18.09
C VAL A 145 15.31 7.93 -17.61
N ALA A 146 15.34 6.85 -16.84
CA ALA A 146 14.12 6.22 -16.31
C ALA A 146 13.37 7.14 -15.34
N VAL A 147 14.08 7.90 -14.50
CA VAL A 147 13.49 8.91 -13.61
C VAL A 147 12.83 10.03 -14.41
N ASN A 148 13.51 10.51 -15.49
CA ASN A 148 12.96 11.54 -16.38
C ASN A 148 11.65 11.07 -17.04
N GLU A 149 11.63 9.88 -17.61
CA GLU A 149 10.45 9.28 -18.25
C GLU A 149 9.33 9.00 -17.23
N PHE A 150 9.68 8.55 -16.03
CA PHE A 150 8.72 8.34 -14.96
C PHE A 150 8.05 9.66 -14.55
N CYS A 151 8.83 10.70 -14.26
CA CYS A 151 8.30 12.03 -13.97
C CYS A 151 7.45 12.61 -15.09
N TYR A 152 7.87 12.43 -16.37
CA TYR A 152 7.09 12.83 -17.53
C TYR A 152 5.74 12.11 -17.58
N SER A 153 5.72 10.81 -17.34
CA SER A 153 4.49 9.99 -17.34
C SER A 153 3.47 10.42 -16.27
N LEU A 154 3.95 11.00 -15.15
CA LEU A 154 3.11 11.48 -14.05
C LEU A 154 2.58 12.90 -14.24
N LYS A 155 3.06 13.66 -15.24
CA LYS A 155 2.60 15.04 -15.46
C LYS A 155 1.09 15.13 -15.66
N ALA A 156 0.52 16.26 -15.22
CA ALA A 156 -0.92 16.53 -15.27
C ALA A 156 -1.54 16.47 -16.67
N ASP A 157 -0.76 16.75 -17.69
CA ASP A 157 -1.13 16.73 -19.12
C ASP A 157 -0.78 15.42 -19.84
N VAL A 158 -0.14 14.47 -19.17
CA VAL A 158 0.27 13.16 -19.73
C VAL A 158 -0.48 12.01 -19.07
N ARG A 159 -0.30 11.82 -17.75
CA ARG A 159 -1.03 10.84 -16.92
C ARG A 159 -1.06 9.41 -17.48
N ASP A 160 0.10 8.93 -17.91
CA ASP A 160 0.24 7.59 -18.45
C ASP A 160 0.69 6.59 -17.40
N VAL A 161 -0.28 5.95 -16.74
CA VAL A 161 -0.02 4.95 -15.69
C VAL A 161 0.79 3.76 -16.19
N THR A 162 0.55 3.32 -17.42
CA THR A 162 1.23 2.15 -18.01
C THR A 162 2.72 2.42 -18.17
N ARG A 163 3.08 3.59 -18.67
CA ARG A 163 4.48 4.01 -18.80
C ARG A 163 5.12 4.27 -17.44
N ALA A 164 4.40 4.94 -16.54
CA ALA A 164 4.90 5.18 -15.19
C ALA A 164 5.29 3.85 -14.52
N LEU A 165 4.43 2.83 -14.61
CA LEU A 165 4.70 1.50 -14.04
C LEU A 165 5.82 0.74 -14.79
N TYR A 166 5.96 0.94 -16.10
CA TYR A 166 7.09 0.38 -16.85
C TYR A 166 8.42 0.91 -16.34
N TRP A 167 8.57 2.22 -16.18
CA TRP A 167 9.82 2.83 -15.72
C TRP A 167 10.11 2.53 -14.25
N VAL A 168 9.10 2.43 -13.40
CA VAL A 168 9.27 1.95 -12.03
C VAL A 168 9.80 0.51 -12.02
N SER A 169 9.18 -0.38 -12.81
CA SER A 169 9.65 -1.77 -12.92
C SER A 169 11.06 -1.85 -13.46
N TRP A 170 11.40 -1.01 -14.45
CA TRP A 170 12.74 -0.93 -15.04
C TRP A 170 13.78 -0.51 -13.98
N MET A 171 13.50 0.53 -13.19
CA MET A 171 14.39 0.98 -12.11
C MET A 171 14.56 -0.07 -11.01
N LEU A 172 13.50 -0.76 -10.63
CA LEU A 172 13.58 -1.86 -9.66
C LEU A 172 14.37 -3.05 -10.20
N ALA A 173 14.27 -3.32 -11.50
CA ALA A 173 15.02 -4.40 -12.15
C ALA A 173 16.52 -4.08 -12.23
N ILE A 174 16.90 -2.86 -12.67
CA ILE A 174 18.32 -2.48 -12.73
C ILE A 174 18.96 -2.47 -11.34
N ALA A 175 18.26 -2.01 -10.32
CA ALA A 175 18.75 -2.07 -8.94
C ALA A 175 19.02 -3.51 -8.47
N LYS A 176 18.14 -4.45 -8.87
CA LYS A 176 18.32 -5.88 -8.57
C LYS A 176 19.50 -6.48 -9.31
N GLU A 177 19.67 -6.18 -10.61
CA GLU A 177 20.77 -6.72 -11.40
C GLU A 177 22.12 -6.12 -10.96
N THR A 178 22.18 -4.82 -10.65
CA THR A 178 23.41 -4.19 -10.09
C THR A 178 23.81 -4.87 -8.78
N LYS A 179 22.87 -5.12 -7.88
CA LYS A 179 23.15 -5.83 -6.62
C LYS A 179 23.70 -7.24 -6.83
N LYS A 180 23.23 -7.94 -7.86
CA LYS A 180 23.75 -9.28 -8.20
C LYS A 180 25.18 -9.19 -8.76
N ALA A 181 25.45 -8.19 -9.61
CA ALA A 181 26.74 -8.06 -10.30
C ALA A 181 27.85 -7.57 -9.37
N THR A 182 27.57 -6.57 -8.52
CA THR A 182 28.59 -5.90 -7.71
C THR A 182 28.68 -6.41 -6.27
N LYS A 183 27.66 -7.16 -5.80
CA LYS A 183 27.43 -7.52 -4.38
C LYS A 183 27.27 -6.29 -3.45
N GLU A 184 27.51 -5.10 -3.95
CA GLU A 184 27.21 -3.84 -3.31
C GLU A 184 25.72 -3.52 -3.49
N GLY A 185 25.13 -2.79 -2.55
CA GLY A 185 23.74 -2.39 -2.67
C GLY A 185 23.58 -1.33 -3.77
N PHE A 186 22.43 -1.31 -4.46
CA PHE A 186 22.03 -0.17 -5.26
C PHE A 186 21.58 0.96 -4.32
N SER A 187 22.30 2.07 -4.30
CA SER A 187 22.10 3.17 -3.36
C SER A 187 21.86 4.47 -4.14
N CYS A 188 20.84 5.20 -3.74
CA CYS A 188 20.55 6.57 -4.18
C CYS A 188 21.09 7.59 -3.17
N ASP A 189 20.96 8.89 -3.48
CA ASP A 189 21.21 9.94 -2.51
C ASP A 189 20.22 9.82 -1.32
N MET A 190 20.64 10.30 -0.17
CA MET A 190 19.83 10.21 1.06
C MET A 190 18.51 10.97 0.93
N ARG A 191 17.41 10.29 1.28
CA ARG A 191 16.07 10.86 1.36
C ARG A 191 15.46 10.49 2.71
N PRO A 192 15.91 11.17 3.80
CA PRO A 192 15.41 10.92 5.14
C PRO A 192 13.92 11.26 5.21
N ASN A 193 13.19 10.53 6.06
CA ASN A 193 11.80 10.80 6.38
C ASN A 193 11.52 10.43 7.84
N ASP A 194 10.48 11.02 8.43
CA ASP A 194 10.17 10.90 9.86
C ASP A 194 9.70 9.50 10.30
N TYR A 195 9.48 8.57 9.35
CA TYR A 195 8.86 7.27 9.61
C TYR A 195 9.84 6.10 9.55
N VAL A 196 11.01 6.30 8.95
CA VAL A 196 11.98 5.24 8.69
C VAL A 196 13.38 5.68 9.10
N SER A 197 14.15 4.75 9.67
CA SER A 197 15.53 5.04 10.10
C SER A 197 16.40 5.55 8.94
N ASP A 198 17.24 6.53 9.21
CA ASP A 198 18.20 7.12 8.26
C ASP A 198 19.13 6.08 7.62
N ALA A 199 19.40 4.96 8.31
CA ALA A 199 20.17 3.85 7.76
C ALA A 199 19.58 3.28 6.45
N HIS A 200 18.30 3.53 6.19
CA HIS A 200 17.59 3.09 4.99
C HIS A 200 17.21 4.23 4.04
N SER A 201 17.63 5.45 4.32
CA SER A 201 17.27 6.64 3.54
C SER A 201 17.81 6.66 2.11
N THR A 202 18.75 5.76 1.78
CA THR A 202 19.36 5.64 0.44
C THR A 202 18.67 4.58 -0.45
N ASP A 203 17.59 3.95 0.00
CA ASP A 203 16.84 2.98 -0.83
C ASP A 203 16.16 3.70 -2.01
N LEU A 204 16.21 3.07 -3.19
CA LEU A 204 15.60 3.56 -4.43
C LEU A 204 14.12 3.93 -4.26
N VAL A 205 13.39 3.25 -3.37
CA VAL A 205 11.96 3.50 -3.20
C VAL A 205 11.65 4.93 -2.75
N TRP A 206 12.56 5.60 -2.03
CA TRP A 206 12.35 6.97 -1.59
C TRP A 206 12.46 7.97 -2.73
N LEU A 207 13.32 7.71 -3.72
CA LEU A 207 13.35 8.46 -4.97
C LEU A 207 12.04 8.30 -5.74
N LEU A 208 11.51 7.07 -5.81
CA LEU A 208 10.22 6.82 -6.46
C LEU A 208 9.08 7.57 -5.76
N TRP A 209 9.03 7.57 -4.44
CA TRP A 209 8.05 8.36 -3.68
C TRP A 209 8.22 9.86 -3.87
N GLU A 210 9.45 10.38 -3.93
CA GLU A 210 9.72 11.80 -4.21
C GLU A 210 9.16 12.21 -5.59
N CYS A 211 9.35 11.38 -6.62
CA CYS A 211 8.71 11.59 -7.93
C CYS A 211 7.19 11.63 -7.84
N VAL A 212 6.58 10.71 -7.10
CA VAL A 212 5.11 10.66 -6.89
C VAL A 212 4.64 11.93 -6.19
N PHE A 213 5.31 12.35 -5.12
CA PHE A 213 4.96 13.55 -4.37
C PHE A 213 5.04 14.84 -5.21
N LYS A 214 6.03 14.95 -6.10
CA LYS A 214 6.16 16.07 -7.02
C LYS A 214 4.94 16.26 -7.91
N HIS A 215 4.26 15.18 -8.27
CA HIS A 215 3.11 15.18 -9.17
C HIS A 215 1.76 14.97 -8.48
N ALA A 216 1.74 14.87 -7.15
CA ALA A 216 0.57 14.47 -6.38
C ALA A 216 -0.55 15.52 -6.27
N ALA A 217 -0.31 16.79 -6.60
CA ALA A 217 -1.20 17.95 -6.38
C ALA A 217 -2.67 17.63 -5.93
N GLN A 218 -3.52 17.21 -6.87
CA GLN A 218 -4.94 16.89 -6.58
C GLN A 218 -5.14 15.60 -5.76
N ALA A 219 -4.21 14.64 -5.86
CA ALA A 219 -4.27 13.37 -5.13
C ALA A 219 -3.53 13.42 -3.78
N ARG A 220 -2.94 14.57 -3.41
CA ARG A 220 -2.04 14.71 -2.26
C ARG A 220 -2.55 14.11 -0.96
N PRO A 221 -3.80 14.29 -0.53
CA PRO A 221 -4.30 13.72 0.72
C PRO A 221 -4.25 12.18 0.74
N PHE A 222 -4.52 11.55 -0.41
CA PHE A 222 -4.43 10.08 -0.55
C PHE A 222 -2.98 9.60 -0.57
N ILE A 223 -2.10 10.35 -1.26
CA ILE A 223 -0.67 10.02 -1.38
C ILE A 223 0.03 10.13 -0.02
N ASP A 224 -0.24 11.18 0.76
CA ASP A 224 0.29 11.32 2.12
C ASP A 224 -0.11 10.13 3.01
N THR A 225 -1.36 9.70 2.92
CA THR A 225 -1.86 8.55 3.66
C THR A 225 -1.21 7.24 3.21
N LEU A 226 -1.14 6.99 1.89
CA LEU A 226 -0.48 5.81 1.33
C LEU A 226 1.01 5.75 1.71
N PHE A 227 1.68 6.88 1.73
CA PHE A 227 3.07 6.97 2.17
C PHE A 227 3.24 6.58 3.64
N LYS A 228 2.41 7.11 4.54
CA LYS A 228 2.41 6.70 5.96
C LYS A 228 2.19 5.19 6.10
N MET A 229 1.21 4.62 5.38
CA MET A 229 0.96 3.18 5.36
C MET A 229 2.16 2.39 4.80
N TYR A 230 2.81 2.91 3.74
CA TYR A 230 4.01 2.32 3.17
C TYR A 230 5.17 2.27 4.16
N CYS A 231 5.35 3.33 4.92
CA CYS A 231 6.43 3.46 5.90
C CYS A 231 6.18 2.66 7.19
N LEU A 232 4.91 2.29 7.48
CA LEU A 232 4.56 1.60 8.71
C LEU A 232 5.34 0.29 8.86
N ARG A 233 6.25 0.21 9.86
CA ARG A 233 7.16 -0.94 10.07
C ARG A 233 7.94 -1.34 8.82
N TRP A 234 8.31 -0.37 8.01
CA TRP A 234 9.08 -0.62 6.81
C TRP A 234 10.46 -1.22 7.13
N SER A 235 10.87 -2.17 6.32
CA SER A 235 12.22 -2.74 6.31
C SER A 235 12.59 -3.19 4.90
N PRO A 236 13.87 -3.35 4.58
CA PRO A 236 14.31 -3.88 3.29
C PRO A 236 13.71 -5.24 2.94
N SER A 237 13.42 -6.08 3.96
CA SER A 237 12.86 -7.42 3.78
C SER A 237 11.39 -7.41 3.34
N ASN A 238 10.59 -6.44 3.82
CA ASN A 238 9.16 -6.36 3.47
C ASN A 238 8.85 -5.38 2.32
N ARG A 239 9.86 -4.75 1.73
CA ARG A 239 9.70 -3.81 0.62
C ARG A 239 8.87 -4.37 -0.54
N THR A 240 9.06 -5.64 -0.89
CA THR A 240 8.33 -6.28 -1.99
C THR A 240 6.84 -6.42 -1.69
N GLU A 241 6.49 -6.76 -0.46
CA GLU A 241 5.11 -6.86 -0.01
C GLU A 241 4.38 -5.51 -0.07
N ARG A 242 5.10 -4.40 0.13
CA ARG A 242 4.55 -3.04 0.14
C ARG A 242 4.44 -2.36 -1.23
N LYS A 243 4.96 -2.97 -2.28
CA LYS A 243 4.85 -2.44 -3.65
C LYS A 243 3.43 -2.05 -4.07
N PRO A 244 2.36 -2.78 -3.71
CA PRO A 244 1.00 -2.39 -4.07
C PRO A 244 0.62 -0.98 -3.60
N LEU A 245 1.12 -0.51 -2.46
CA LEU A 245 0.86 0.85 -1.96
C LEU A 245 1.50 1.91 -2.86
N LEU A 246 2.73 1.70 -3.32
CA LEU A 246 3.41 2.59 -4.26
C LEU A 246 2.70 2.57 -5.63
N VAL A 247 2.34 1.41 -6.14
CA VAL A 247 1.60 1.27 -7.42
C VAL A 247 0.25 1.98 -7.33
N CYS A 248 -0.44 1.84 -6.19
CA CYS A 248 -1.70 2.55 -5.94
C CYS A 248 -1.49 4.08 -5.95
N ALA A 249 -0.45 4.57 -5.31
CA ALA A 249 -0.13 6.00 -5.31
C ALA A 249 0.12 6.54 -6.73
N ILE A 250 0.88 5.81 -7.55
CA ILE A 250 1.12 6.15 -8.95
C ILE A 250 -0.20 6.19 -9.75
N ALA A 251 -1.04 5.17 -9.59
CA ALA A 251 -2.34 5.11 -10.26
C ALA A 251 -3.26 6.28 -9.86
N LEU A 252 -3.31 6.63 -8.56
CA LEU A 252 -4.12 7.75 -8.09
C LEU A 252 -3.62 9.10 -8.60
N VAL A 253 -2.32 9.30 -8.75
CA VAL A 253 -1.76 10.52 -9.38
C VAL A 253 -2.19 10.62 -10.84
N CYS A 254 -2.12 9.53 -11.59
CA CYS A 254 -2.53 9.50 -12.99
C CYS A 254 -4.04 9.68 -13.16
N ASP A 255 -4.85 9.14 -12.25
CA ASP A 255 -6.32 9.19 -12.30
C ASP A 255 -6.90 10.45 -11.59
N ALA A 256 -6.07 11.33 -11.02
CA ALA A 256 -6.48 12.42 -10.13
C ALA A 256 -7.71 13.23 -10.57
N PRO A 257 -7.92 13.58 -11.87
CA PRO A 257 -9.10 14.35 -12.29
C PRO A 257 -10.41 13.58 -12.25
N THR A 258 -10.35 12.25 -12.23
CA THR A 258 -11.51 11.36 -12.33
C THR A 258 -11.81 10.62 -11.03
N LEU A 259 -11.07 10.94 -9.95
CA LEU A 259 -11.25 10.29 -8.67
C LEU A 259 -12.60 10.67 -8.05
N ASP A 260 -13.30 9.65 -7.59
CA ASP A 260 -14.49 9.82 -6.77
C ASP A 260 -14.06 10.23 -5.36
N THR A 261 -14.30 11.49 -5.00
CA THR A 261 -13.96 12.05 -3.69
C THR A 261 -15.09 11.91 -2.67
N THR A 262 -16.12 11.10 -2.94
CA THR A 262 -17.18 10.81 -1.99
C THR A 262 -16.60 10.28 -0.68
N PRO A 263 -16.96 10.87 0.48
CA PRO A 263 -16.48 10.42 1.76
C PRO A 263 -16.81 8.95 2.03
N VAL A 264 -15.86 8.20 2.56
CA VAL A 264 -16.09 6.84 3.03
C VAL A 264 -16.43 6.89 4.52
N HIS A 265 -17.64 6.49 4.85
CA HIS A 265 -18.13 6.47 6.23
C HIS A 265 -18.29 5.03 6.70
N GLY A 266 -17.58 4.66 7.77
CA GLY A 266 -17.72 3.35 8.42
C GLY A 266 -18.99 3.21 9.27
N GLN A 267 -19.96 4.13 9.14
CA GLN A 267 -21.20 4.19 9.95
C GLN A 267 -22.45 4.11 9.06
N THR A 268 -22.42 3.26 8.05
CA THR A 268 -23.62 2.97 7.24
C THR A 268 -24.54 2.00 7.98
N LEU A 269 -25.83 2.02 7.70
CA LEU A 269 -26.81 1.08 8.29
C LEU A 269 -26.39 -0.38 8.05
N GLN A 270 -25.83 -0.68 6.87
CA GLN A 270 -25.32 -2.00 6.56
C GLN A 270 -24.16 -2.41 7.47
N VAL A 271 -23.19 -1.52 7.66
CA VAL A 271 -22.02 -1.78 8.53
C VAL A 271 -22.46 -1.94 9.98
N GLU A 272 -23.32 -1.06 10.49
CA GLU A 272 -23.83 -1.16 11.87
C GLU A 272 -24.62 -2.46 12.08
N GLY A 273 -25.43 -2.89 11.10
CA GLY A 273 -26.12 -4.18 11.12
C GLY A 273 -25.16 -5.37 11.26
N LEU A 274 -24.03 -5.33 10.56
CA LEU A 274 -22.98 -6.35 10.67
C LEU A 274 -22.30 -6.31 12.04
N LEU A 275 -22.04 -5.13 12.59
CA LEU A 275 -21.40 -5.00 13.91
C LEU A 275 -22.25 -5.61 15.03
N ASN A 276 -23.57 -5.68 14.90
CA ASN A 276 -24.45 -6.34 15.84
C ASN A 276 -24.30 -7.88 15.82
N GLN A 277 -23.70 -8.46 14.78
CA GLN A 277 -23.44 -9.89 14.65
C GLN A 277 -22.09 -10.32 15.26
N VAL A 278 -21.25 -9.38 15.69
CA VAL A 278 -19.91 -9.66 16.26
C VAL A 278 -19.96 -10.72 17.38
N PRO A 279 -20.89 -10.66 18.37
CA PRO A 279 -20.97 -11.68 19.41
C PRO A 279 -21.21 -13.08 18.84
N GLN A 280 -22.11 -13.23 17.86
CA GLN A 280 -22.43 -14.52 17.23
C GLN A 280 -21.22 -15.11 16.51
N TRP A 281 -20.44 -14.28 15.81
CA TRP A 281 -19.21 -14.74 15.15
C TRP A 281 -18.14 -15.17 16.14
N LEU A 282 -17.99 -14.44 17.26
CA LEU A 282 -17.06 -14.82 18.32
C LEU A 282 -17.44 -16.17 18.95
N ASP A 283 -18.73 -16.42 19.19
CA ASP A 283 -19.21 -17.72 19.67
C ASP A 283 -18.93 -18.84 18.67
N ALA A 284 -19.14 -18.59 17.38
CA ALA A 284 -18.84 -19.56 16.33
C ALA A 284 -17.34 -19.90 16.27
N ILE A 285 -16.46 -18.88 16.35
CA ILE A 285 -15.01 -19.04 16.39
C ILE A 285 -14.59 -19.86 17.64
N GLN A 286 -15.15 -19.56 18.79
CA GLN A 286 -14.84 -20.29 20.02
C GLN A 286 -15.23 -21.75 19.94
N ARG A 287 -16.44 -22.07 19.46
CA ARG A 287 -16.91 -23.46 19.28
C ARG A 287 -15.99 -24.23 18.33
N THR A 288 -15.63 -23.66 17.20
CA THR A 288 -14.73 -24.28 16.22
C THR A 288 -13.38 -24.63 16.86
N ARG A 289 -12.80 -23.72 17.63
CA ARG A 289 -11.50 -23.92 18.31
C ARG A 289 -11.57 -25.00 19.39
N GLN A 290 -12.66 -25.06 20.16
CA GLN A 290 -12.86 -26.10 21.17
C GLN A 290 -12.93 -27.50 20.54
N THR A 291 -13.60 -27.64 19.39
CA THR A 291 -13.68 -28.90 18.66
C THR A 291 -12.31 -29.41 18.20
N PHE A 292 -11.43 -28.51 17.72
CA PHE A 292 -10.06 -28.86 17.34
C PHE A 292 -9.14 -29.18 18.52
N SER A 293 -9.40 -28.62 19.71
CA SER A 293 -8.60 -28.89 20.92
C SER A 293 -8.99 -30.23 21.59
N SER A 294 -10.12 -30.82 21.20
CA SER A 294 -10.63 -32.07 21.73
C SER A 294 -10.27 -33.31 20.88
N GLN A 295 -9.61 -33.09 19.74
CA GLN A 295 -9.03 -34.10 18.86
C GLN A 295 -7.51 -34.20 19.03
#